data_175e440fc97937bbebeff128dddcf638
#
_entry.id   175e440fc97937bbebeff128dddcf638
#
_cell.length_a   1.000
_cell.length_b   1.000
_cell.length_c   1.000
_cell.angle_alpha   90.00
_cell.angle_beta   90.00
_cell.angle_gamma   90.00
#
_symmetry.space_group_name_H-M   'P 1'
#
loop_
_entity.id
_entity.type
_entity.pdbx_description
1 polymer ?
#
loop_
_entity_poly.entity_id
_entity_poly.type
_entity_poly.pdbx_seq_one_letter_code
_entity_poly.pdbx_strand_id
1 'polypeptide(L)'
;MSRINQRPSQGDWEVSSTRSQRFSSARSLRASAGVHWIAGVSTAVVFTLELANLAREREIGTGLFGLPALSGPFERLGIERMLGLGWSYVGLSLLEVLAGILLWQRRRGGAWLSLALIPPSVVFWVGFVLPGPPLVAALRLALLWAGRRALR
;
A
#
# COMPACT_ATOMS: atom_id res chain seq x y z
N MET A 1 55.04 -24.92 15.95
CA MET A 1 54.09 -24.29 15.02
C MET A 1 53.05 -23.53 15.86
N SER A 2 53.26 -22.22 16.01
CA SER A 2 52.39 -21.38 16.84
C SER A 2 51.25 -20.79 15.97
N ARG A 3 49.99 -21.21 16.18
CA ARG A 3 48.83 -20.57 15.52
C ARG A 3 48.61 -19.22 16.14
N ILE A 4 48.95 -18.17 15.41
CA ILE A 4 48.61 -16.78 15.77
C ILE A 4 47.10 -16.68 15.71
N ASN A 5 46.47 -16.62 16.87
CA ASN A 5 45.04 -16.40 17.02
C ASN A 5 44.77 -14.92 16.77
N GLN A 6 44.60 -14.52 15.48
CA GLN A 6 44.23 -13.15 15.12
C GLN A 6 42.80 -12.91 15.63
N ARG A 7 42.64 -12.15 16.72
CA ARG A 7 41.35 -11.61 17.11
C ARG A 7 40.89 -10.63 16.02
N PRO A 8 39.64 -10.78 15.49
CA PRO A 8 39.11 -9.83 14.53
C PRO A 8 39.15 -8.44 15.17
N SER A 9 39.58 -7.46 14.38
CA SER A 9 39.71 -6.08 14.84
C SER A 9 38.31 -5.52 15.17
N GLN A 10 38.21 -4.65 16.17
CA GLN A 10 36.94 -4.05 16.59
C GLN A 10 36.18 -3.35 15.43
N GLY A 11 36.88 -2.91 14.37
CA GLY A 11 36.30 -2.29 13.19
C GLY A 11 35.55 -3.26 12.25
N ASP A 12 35.91 -4.54 12.23
CA ASP A 12 35.37 -5.47 11.25
C ASP A 12 33.89 -5.83 11.52
N TRP A 13 33.49 -5.91 12.80
CA TRP A 13 32.10 -6.20 13.15
C TRP A 13 31.20 -4.96 13.06
N GLU A 14 31.71 -3.72 13.23
CA GLU A 14 30.94 -2.50 13.04
C GLU A 14 30.59 -2.30 11.56
N VAL A 15 31.54 -2.53 10.65
CA VAL A 15 31.30 -2.48 9.20
C VAL A 15 30.32 -3.55 8.75
N SER A 16 30.41 -4.74 9.33
CA SER A 16 29.49 -5.86 9.04
C SER A 16 28.06 -5.56 9.51
N SER A 17 27.88 -4.98 10.69
CA SER A 17 26.58 -4.65 11.26
C SER A 17 25.86 -3.54 10.47
N THR A 18 26.56 -2.50 10.04
CA THR A 18 26.00 -1.42 9.21
C THR A 18 25.60 -1.89 7.83
N ARG A 19 26.37 -2.80 7.23
CA ARG A 19 26.04 -3.41 5.93
C ARG A 19 24.77 -4.26 6.02
N SER A 20 24.65 -5.11 7.03
CA SER A 20 23.46 -5.95 7.29
C SER A 20 22.20 -5.11 7.48
N GLN A 21 22.26 -4.03 8.25
CA GLN A 21 21.13 -3.12 8.46
C GLN A 21 20.65 -2.43 7.17
N ARG A 22 21.58 -2.03 6.29
CA ARG A 22 21.22 -1.42 4.99
C ARG A 22 20.52 -2.42 4.07
N PHE A 23 20.96 -3.69 4.03
CA PHE A 23 20.30 -4.72 3.24
C PHE A 23 18.89 -5.03 3.75
N SER A 24 18.69 -5.13 5.05
CA SER A 24 17.39 -5.34 5.67
C SER A 24 16.41 -4.20 5.34
N SER A 25 16.84 -2.94 5.48
CA SER A 25 16.02 -1.76 5.18
C SER A 25 15.62 -1.69 3.70
N ALA A 26 16.51 -2.08 2.78
CA ALA A 26 16.20 -2.11 1.35
C ALA A 26 15.17 -3.19 0.99
N ARG A 27 15.22 -4.35 1.65
CA ARG A 27 14.21 -5.43 1.49
C ARG A 27 12.85 -4.99 1.99
N SER A 28 12.75 -4.39 3.16
CA SER A 28 11.50 -3.88 3.73
C SER A 28 10.85 -2.84 2.81
N LEU A 29 11.63 -1.94 2.21
CA LEU A 29 11.12 -0.93 1.29
C LEU A 29 10.57 -1.56 0.01
N ARG A 30 11.25 -2.56 -0.57
CA ARG A 30 10.74 -3.31 -1.73
C ARG A 30 9.49 -4.11 -1.41
N ALA A 31 9.42 -4.71 -0.23
CA ALA A 31 8.22 -5.38 0.24
C ALA A 31 7.03 -4.40 0.36
N SER A 32 7.26 -3.21 0.94
CA SER A 32 6.24 -2.15 0.99
C SER A 32 5.78 -1.75 -0.42
N ALA A 33 6.70 -1.56 -1.37
CA ALA A 33 6.36 -1.27 -2.76
C ALA A 33 5.51 -2.37 -3.41
N GLY A 34 5.86 -3.64 -3.19
CA GLY A 34 5.08 -4.78 -3.67
C GLY A 34 3.65 -4.80 -3.11
N VAL A 35 3.49 -4.53 -1.82
CA VAL A 35 2.17 -4.43 -1.18
C VAL A 35 1.33 -3.29 -1.79
N HIS A 36 1.94 -2.12 -2.07
CA HIS A 36 1.26 -1.01 -2.75
C HIS A 36 0.79 -1.40 -4.16
N TRP A 37 1.60 -2.12 -4.93
CA TRP A 37 1.21 -2.56 -6.26
C TRP A 37 0.05 -3.56 -6.21
N ILE A 38 0.19 -4.61 -5.42
CA ILE A 38 -0.84 -5.65 -5.32
C ILE A 38 -2.15 -5.04 -4.83
N ALA A 39 -2.11 -4.26 -3.75
CA ALA A 39 -3.31 -3.65 -3.20
C ALA A 39 -3.92 -2.61 -4.15
N GLY A 40 -3.11 -1.72 -4.73
CA GLY A 40 -3.60 -0.67 -5.63
C GLY A 40 -4.19 -1.26 -6.92
N VAL A 41 -3.51 -2.21 -7.56
CA VAL A 41 -4.01 -2.85 -8.79
C VAL A 41 -5.27 -3.67 -8.51
N SER A 42 -5.27 -4.53 -7.48
CA SER A 42 -6.44 -5.34 -7.16
C SER A 42 -7.66 -4.48 -6.80
N THR A 43 -7.47 -3.43 -6.00
CA THR A 43 -8.55 -2.50 -5.68
C THR A 43 -9.07 -1.78 -6.93
N ALA A 44 -8.18 -1.26 -7.78
CA ALA A 44 -8.58 -0.58 -9.01
C ALA A 44 -9.38 -1.51 -9.93
N VAL A 45 -8.94 -2.75 -10.11
CA VAL A 45 -9.64 -3.74 -10.96
C VAL A 45 -11.02 -4.09 -10.38
N VAL A 46 -11.07 -4.46 -9.09
CA VAL A 46 -12.34 -4.83 -8.44
C VAL A 46 -13.34 -3.70 -8.51
N PHE A 47 -12.95 -2.48 -8.10
CA PHE A 47 -13.85 -1.33 -8.13
C PHE A 47 -14.28 -0.95 -9.56
N THR A 48 -13.40 -1.05 -10.56
CA THR A 48 -13.77 -0.79 -11.96
C THR A 48 -14.87 -1.77 -12.43
N LEU A 49 -14.74 -3.05 -12.10
CA LEU A 49 -15.75 -4.05 -12.45
C LEU A 49 -17.08 -3.80 -11.74
N GLU A 50 -17.04 -3.52 -10.44
CA GLU A 50 -18.25 -3.22 -9.66
C GLU A 50 -18.95 -1.94 -10.16
N LEU A 51 -18.18 -0.90 -10.49
CA LEU A 51 -18.74 0.34 -11.03
C LEU A 51 -19.33 0.14 -12.44
N ALA A 52 -18.72 -0.71 -13.26
CA ALA A 52 -19.27 -1.07 -14.57
C ALA A 52 -20.60 -1.82 -14.43
N ASN A 53 -20.69 -2.74 -13.47
CA ASN A 53 -21.93 -3.44 -13.17
C ASN A 53 -23.00 -2.49 -12.61
N LEU A 54 -22.66 -1.65 -11.64
CA LEU A 54 -23.57 -0.63 -11.09
C LEU A 54 -24.09 0.33 -12.18
N ALA A 55 -23.25 0.72 -13.13
CA ALA A 55 -23.66 1.59 -14.22
C ALA A 55 -24.64 0.92 -15.20
N ARG A 56 -24.54 -0.41 -15.38
CA ARG A 56 -25.40 -1.19 -16.28
C ARG A 56 -26.72 -1.58 -15.62
N GLU A 57 -26.64 -2.15 -14.42
CA GLU A 57 -27.77 -2.79 -13.75
C GLU A 57 -28.54 -1.82 -12.87
N ARG A 58 -27.95 -0.70 -12.51
CA ARG A 58 -28.50 0.30 -11.58
C ARG A 58 -28.85 -0.28 -10.20
N GLU A 59 -28.28 -1.44 -9.88
CA GLU A 59 -28.43 -2.16 -8.61
C GLU A 59 -27.05 -2.44 -8.03
N ILE A 60 -26.97 -2.43 -6.69
CA ILE A 60 -25.73 -2.80 -5.99
C ILE A 60 -25.69 -4.33 -5.97
N GLY A 61 -24.85 -4.89 -6.85
CA GLY A 61 -24.64 -6.32 -6.94
C GLY A 61 -23.97 -6.90 -5.69
N THR A 62 -24.10 -8.21 -5.52
CA THR A 62 -23.25 -8.97 -4.62
C THR A 62 -21.85 -9.01 -5.22
N GLY A 63 -20.95 -8.21 -4.67
CA GLY A 63 -19.58 -8.05 -5.19
C GLY A 63 -18.77 -9.34 -5.23
N LEU A 64 -17.54 -9.23 -5.69
CA LEU A 64 -16.59 -10.34 -5.73
C LEU A 64 -16.53 -11.01 -4.34
N PHE A 65 -16.67 -12.33 -4.30
CA PHE A 65 -16.74 -13.14 -3.06
C PHE A 65 -18.01 -12.96 -2.21
N GLY A 66 -19.12 -12.46 -2.78
CA GLY A 66 -20.39 -12.31 -2.07
C GLY A 66 -20.42 -11.17 -1.03
N LEU A 67 -19.38 -10.32 -1.02
CA LEU A 67 -19.34 -9.12 -0.19
C LEU A 67 -19.65 -7.91 -1.08
N PRO A 68 -20.68 -7.12 -0.75
CA PRO A 68 -21.01 -5.93 -1.53
C PRO A 68 -19.92 -4.88 -1.37
N ALA A 69 -19.07 -4.74 -2.40
CA ALA A 69 -17.92 -3.81 -2.36
C ALA A 69 -18.33 -2.32 -2.31
N LEU A 70 -19.57 -2.01 -2.74
CA LEU A 70 -20.12 -0.66 -2.79
C LEU A 70 -21.18 -0.40 -1.70
N SER A 71 -21.30 -1.29 -0.71
CA SER A 71 -22.22 -1.08 0.43
C SER A 71 -21.64 -0.11 1.43
N GLY A 72 -22.51 0.56 2.19
CA GLY A 72 -22.11 1.39 3.31
C GLY A 72 -22.77 2.78 3.31
N PRO A 73 -22.27 3.73 4.11
CA PRO A 73 -22.82 5.07 4.21
C PRO A 73 -22.99 5.81 2.87
N PHE A 74 -22.12 5.52 1.90
CA PHE A 74 -22.19 6.15 0.56
C PHE A 74 -23.38 5.66 -0.27
N GLU A 75 -23.94 4.49 0.02
CA GLU A 75 -25.15 3.97 -0.63
C GLU A 75 -26.33 4.96 -0.53
N ARG A 76 -26.45 5.67 0.60
CA ARG A 76 -27.49 6.67 0.83
C ARG A 76 -27.41 7.90 -0.05
N LEU A 77 -26.29 8.11 -0.74
CA LEU A 77 -26.07 9.29 -1.60
C LEU A 77 -26.70 9.14 -2.99
N GLY A 78 -27.16 7.92 -3.33
CA GLY A 78 -27.70 7.58 -4.64
C GLY A 78 -26.63 7.18 -5.65
N ILE A 79 -27.07 6.45 -6.70
CA ILE A 79 -26.19 5.77 -7.66
C ILE A 79 -25.23 6.73 -8.37
N GLU A 80 -25.69 7.89 -8.82
CA GLU A 80 -24.84 8.84 -9.54
C GLU A 80 -23.64 9.34 -8.72
N ARG A 81 -23.89 9.64 -7.44
CA ARG A 81 -22.82 10.07 -6.50
C ARG A 81 -21.91 8.90 -6.15
N MET A 82 -22.47 7.70 -5.97
CA MET A 82 -21.67 6.49 -5.74
C MET A 82 -20.72 6.21 -6.91
N LEU A 83 -21.19 6.33 -8.16
CA LEU A 83 -20.33 6.20 -9.34
C LEU A 83 -19.18 7.19 -9.31
N GLY A 84 -19.46 8.48 -9.02
CA GLY A 84 -18.42 9.51 -8.91
C GLY A 84 -17.40 9.22 -7.82
N LEU A 85 -17.86 8.82 -6.62
CA LEU A 85 -17.00 8.45 -5.50
C LEU A 85 -16.18 7.19 -5.80
N GLY A 86 -16.79 6.18 -6.41
CA GLY A 86 -16.12 4.96 -6.78
C GLY A 86 -15.00 5.22 -7.80
N TRP A 87 -15.23 6.02 -8.82
CA TRP A 87 -14.18 6.43 -9.77
C TRP A 87 -13.07 7.25 -9.10
N SER A 88 -13.42 8.10 -8.14
CA SER A 88 -12.41 8.81 -7.33
C SER A 88 -11.55 7.84 -6.53
N TYR A 89 -12.14 6.75 -6.01
CA TYR A 89 -11.40 5.70 -5.30
C TYR A 89 -10.51 4.87 -6.23
N VAL A 90 -10.96 4.60 -7.46
CA VAL A 90 -10.09 3.99 -8.50
C VAL A 90 -8.90 4.89 -8.78
N GLY A 91 -9.10 6.20 -8.94
CA GLY A 91 -8.01 7.17 -9.11
C GLY A 91 -7.03 7.16 -7.93
N LEU A 92 -7.55 7.10 -6.69
CA LEU A 92 -6.74 6.99 -5.48
C LEU A 92 -5.90 5.71 -5.47
N SER A 93 -6.48 4.58 -5.90
CA SER A 93 -5.78 3.29 -6.01
C SER A 93 -4.64 3.34 -7.03
N LEU A 94 -4.81 4.06 -8.12
CA LEU A 94 -3.73 4.26 -9.11
C LEU A 94 -2.60 5.15 -8.55
N LEU A 95 -2.91 6.14 -7.71
CA LEU A 95 -1.90 6.90 -6.98
C LEU A 95 -1.15 6.04 -5.96
N GLU A 96 -1.80 5.05 -5.36
CA GLU A 96 -1.11 4.05 -4.52
C GLU A 96 -0.10 3.22 -5.33
N VAL A 97 -0.45 2.81 -6.55
CA VAL A 97 0.49 2.13 -7.45
C VAL A 97 1.69 3.01 -7.76
N LEU A 98 1.46 4.31 -8.05
CA LEU A 98 2.52 5.28 -8.28
C LEU A 98 3.43 5.44 -7.04
N ALA A 99 2.84 5.52 -5.84
CA ALA A 99 3.61 5.53 -4.60
C ALA A 99 4.52 4.29 -4.49
N GLY A 100 4.00 3.11 -4.82
CA GLY A 100 4.77 1.86 -4.88
C GLY A 100 5.94 1.93 -5.88
N ILE A 101 5.74 2.49 -7.07
CA ILE A 101 6.79 2.68 -8.07
C ILE A 101 7.90 3.59 -7.52
N LEU A 102 7.53 4.72 -6.93
CA LEU A 102 8.49 5.66 -6.33
C LEU A 102 9.26 5.04 -5.15
N LEU A 103 8.60 4.23 -4.32
CA LEU A 103 9.23 3.48 -3.23
C LEU A 103 10.21 2.42 -3.76
N TRP A 104 9.87 1.73 -4.85
CA TRP A 104 10.76 0.80 -5.51
C TRP A 104 12.04 1.49 -5.99
N GLN A 105 11.90 2.72 -6.52
CA GLN A 105 13.02 3.58 -6.91
C GLN A 105 13.74 4.23 -5.70
N ARG A 106 13.31 3.93 -4.47
CA ARG A 106 13.84 4.49 -3.21
C ARG A 106 13.73 6.01 -3.09
N ARG A 107 12.78 6.61 -3.80
CA ARG A 107 12.55 8.06 -3.75
C ARG A 107 11.75 8.43 -2.51
N ARG A 108 12.17 9.47 -1.80
CA ARG A 108 11.43 10.02 -0.64
C ARG A 108 10.02 10.47 -1.00
N GLY A 109 9.81 10.93 -2.24
CA GLY A 109 8.49 11.28 -2.74
C GLY A 109 7.47 10.14 -2.65
N GLY A 110 7.89 8.88 -2.84
CA GLY A 110 7.01 7.73 -2.66
C GLY A 110 6.53 7.56 -1.22
N ALA A 111 7.40 7.82 -0.23
CA ALA A 111 7.03 7.77 1.17
C ALA A 111 6.03 8.90 1.53
N TRP A 112 6.29 10.12 1.08
CA TRP A 112 5.38 11.24 1.30
C TRP A 112 4.03 11.03 0.62
N LEU A 113 4.02 10.54 -0.63
CA LEU A 113 2.78 10.22 -1.35
C LEU A 113 2.00 9.12 -0.61
N SER A 114 2.68 8.04 -0.18
CA SER A 114 2.04 6.97 0.59
C SER A 114 1.37 7.47 1.87
N LEU A 115 2.01 8.40 2.60
CA LEU A 115 1.44 9.00 3.81
C LEU A 115 0.27 9.94 3.47
N ALA A 116 0.41 10.76 2.42
CA ALA A 116 -0.62 11.70 2.00
C ALA A 116 -1.91 11.01 1.50
N LEU A 117 -1.80 9.78 1.01
CA LEU A 117 -2.95 8.99 0.56
C LEU A 117 -3.76 8.36 1.69
N ILE A 118 -3.24 8.30 2.93
CA ILE A 118 -3.95 7.68 4.06
C ILE A 118 -5.25 8.40 4.41
N PRO A 119 -5.28 9.73 4.62
CA PRO A 119 -6.51 10.40 5.01
C PRO A 119 -7.66 10.21 4.00
N PRO A 120 -7.48 10.44 2.69
CA PRO A 120 -8.55 10.19 1.74
C PRO A 120 -8.94 8.71 1.66
N SER A 121 -7.98 7.77 1.77
CA SER A 121 -8.28 6.34 1.80
C SER A 121 -9.19 5.96 2.97
N VAL A 122 -8.96 6.51 4.16
CA VAL A 122 -9.81 6.26 5.34
C VAL A 122 -11.25 6.66 5.08
N VAL A 123 -11.50 7.79 4.42
CA VAL A 123 -12.86 8.25 4.07
C VAL A 123 -13.57 7.20 3.21
N PHE A 124 -12.87 6.63 2.21
CA PHE A 124 -13.44 5.59 1.35
C PHE A 124 -13.64 4.27 2.08
N TRP A 125 -12.71 3.87 2.97
CA TRP A 125 -12.85 2.63 3.74
C TRP A 125 -14.07 2.67 4.66
N VAL A 126 -14.33 3.80 5.31
CA VAL A 126 -15.52 4.00 6.15
C VAL A 126 -16.75 4.13 5.26
N GLY A 127 -16.67 4.88 4.17
CA GLY A 127 -17.78 5.13 3.27
C GLY A 127 -18.33 3.88 2.57
N PHE A 128 -17.43 2.96 2.19
CA PHE A 128 -17.77 1.68 1.54
C PHE A 128 -17.69 0.47 2.49
N VAL A 129 -17.44 0.68 3.79
CA VAL A 129 -17.31 -0.39 4.81
C VAL A 129 -16.32 -1.49 4.40
N LEU A 130 -15.12 -1.10 4.02
CA LEU A 130 -14.08 -2.02 3.56
C LEU A 130 -13.18 -2.48 4.74
N PRO A 131 -13.27 -3.72 5.22
CA PRO A 131 -12.50 -4.17 6.39
C PRO A 131 -11.04 -4.49 6.08
N GLY A 132 -10.72 -4.86 4.84
CA GLY A 132 -9.36 -5.27 4.42
C GLY A 132 -8.35 -4.13 4.33
N PRO A 133 -8.64 -3.00 3.67
CA PRO A 133 -7.70 -1.92 3.45
C PRO A 133 -7.00 -1.36 4.69
N PRO A 134 -7.64 -1.19 5.87
CA PRO A 134 -6.95 -0.73 7.07
C PRO A 134 -5.79 -1.62 7.49
N LEU A 135 -5.95 -2.94 7.40
CA LEU A 135 -4.89 -3.90 7.73
C LEU A 135 -3.72 -3.80 6.76
N VAL A 136 -4.02 -3.66 5.46
CA VAL A 136 -3.02 -3.47 4.41
C VAL A 136 -2.27 -2.15 4.62
N ALA A 137 -2.95 -1.07 5.00
CA ALA A 137 -2.32 0.21 5.30
C ALA A 137 -1.40 0.13 6.53
N ALA A 138 -1.81 -0.53 7.59
CA ALA A 138 -0.97 -0.76 8.76
C ALA A 138 0.31 -1.54 8.41
N LEU A 139 0.18 -2.61 7.60
CA LEU A 139 1.32 -3.37 7.10
C LEU A 139 2.27 -2.50 6.26
N ARG A 140 1.72 -1.68 5.33
CA ARG A 140 2.50 -0.76 4.50
C ARG A 140 3.30 0.24 5.34
N LEU A 141 2.66 0.83 6.35
CA LEU A 141 3.30 1.79 7.26
C LEU A 141 4.42 1.13 8.07
N ALA A 142 4.20 -0.07 8.59
CA ALA A 142 5.22 -0.82 9.33
C ALA A 142 6.44 -1.11 8.44
N LEU A 143 6.21 -1.57 7.20
CA LEU A 143 7.28 -1.84 6.23
C LEU A 143 8.01 -0.57 5.80
N LEU A 144 7.28 0.54 5.58
CA LEU A 144 7.86 1.84 5.25
C LEU A 144 8.73 2.37 6.39
N TRP A 145 8.25 2.27 7.64
CA TRP A 145 9.02 2.65 8.82
C TRP A 145 10.30 1.83 8.96
N ALA A 146 10.22 0.50 8.81
CA ALA A 146 11.39 -0.36 8.82
C ALA A 146 12.38 -0.05 7.69
N GLY A 147 11.87 0.34 6.50
CA GLY A 147 12.65 0.66 5.31
C GLY A 147 13.16 2.10 5.23
N ARG A 148 12.74 3.01 6.12
CA ARG A 148 13.02 4.46 6.01
C ARG A 148 14.49 4.85 5.83
N ARG A 149 15.42 4.05 6.38
CA ARG A 149 16.87 4.28 6.28
C ARG A 149 17.42 4.02 4.87
N ALA A 150 16.66 3.36 3.99
CA ALA A 150 17.06 3.09 2.61
C ALA A 150 16.55 4.15 1.61
N LEU A 151 15.76 5.14 2.04
CA LEU A 151 15.26 6.22 1.20
C LEU A 151 16.37 7.24 0.88
N ARG A 152 16.36 7.75 -0.36
CA ARG A 152 17.32 8.72 -0.91
C ARG A 152 16.62 10.04 -1.22
#